data_bdcf2decfc9bd96a9f4da97fa44ef3ff
#
_entry.id   bdcf2decfc9bd96a9f4da97fa44ef3ff
#
_cell.length_a   1.000
_cell.length_b   1.000
_cell.length_c   1.000
_cell.angle_alpha   90.00
_cell.angle_beta   90.00
_cell.angle_gamma   90.00
#
_symmetry.space_group_name_H-M   'P 1'
#
loop_
_entity.id
_entity.type
_entity.pdbx_description
1 polymer ?
#
loop_
_entity_poly.entity_id
_entity_poly.type
_entity_poly.pdbx_seq_one_letter_code
_entity_poly.pdbx_strand_id
1 'polypeptide(L)'
;MKKIYFLFHSIILLCLFINQGCYKAPEMTLEEIEAYKASFSNEIITKTVTHPWKNQEYTIGKNGGIWNATINSDSKSFNLLIAERDGETTSILNPLVDYLVDYNSVTKKWEPRLASYEVVVDSKKQTLDVIYTLRDDLYWSFYNDIKPKVKVTSDDVVFWYNEIYGDEECGSSSYNSRFMIMDDGSKKEITIEKIDELKFVFHFPKLVAEPLLSTNMSFGPMFIYKAAKDGGGVTAVKNLFSVATNPKDLPSLGKFFLTEYSPSQRIVYERNPYYWEKDKENKSITYPDKMICQIVSDVNTKFLLFKQGKLEDYGPTPEQLDDIVTNANNKFDKTGIINNSIKEGYTVFNAAGSLSASFWSFNQNPINKDKPYYKWFTQKKFRQAMSCLLNRDRIIKQTYRGLAEPKYTFFPSANPYYNEEIILQYRYSQQQAQKLLEECGFKKGDDGYLYDWENNKVEFDLTITSSNPIVSDISQIISDECKKQGITVNVRQTDFQKLVEQLTATYDWQSLIIGFSGGTIFPTQGSNVWVSDGNLHVWYPLQKEPATDWEARIDYLYHTAASIPDYQKAKPYWDEYQQIILEQCPVIYLVRPRSFYALSNRWNMSNVYFDNINGALTDRIYLQE
;
A
#
# COMPACT_ATOMS: atom_id res chain seq x y z
N MET A 1 -58.35 43.66 -1.38
CA MET A 1 -57.91 42.26 -1.63
C MET A 1 -56.53 42.12 -2.27
N LYS A 2 -56.10 42.96 -3.21
CA LYS A 2 -54.76 42.82 -3.86
C LYS A 2 -53.53 43.11 -2.98
N LYS A 3 -53.64 43.89 -1.89
CA LYS A 3 -52.55 44.20 -0.98
C LYS A 3 -52.26 43.08 0.03
N ILE A 4 -53.24 42.23 0.36
CA ILE A 4 -53.08 41.12 1.30
C ILE A 4 -52.36 39.93 0.61
N TYR A 5 -52.61 39.74 -0.68
CA TYR A 5 -51.91 38.69 -1.44
C TYR A 5 -50.39 38.97 -1.64
N PHE A 6 -50.01 40.23 -1.73
CA PHE A 6 -48.61 40.60 -1.85
C PHE A 6 -47.82 40.41 -0.53
N LEU A 7 -48.46 40.63 0.60
CA LEU A 7 -47.85 40.43 1.89
C LEU A 7 -47.67 38.93 2.22
N PHE A 8 -48.62 38.09 1.77
CA PHE A 8 -48.53 36.63 1.97
C PHE A 8 -47.46 35.99 1.11
N HIS A 9 -47.28 36.44 -0.14
CA HIS A 9 -46.21 35.97 -1.04
C HIS A 9 -44.81 36.41 -0.55
N SER A 10 -44.70 37.61 0.01
CA SER A 10 -43.43 38.10 0.57
C SER A 10 -43.02 37.36 1.84
N ILE A 11 -44.00 36.95 2.66
CA ILE A 11 -43.72 36.16 3.89
C ILE A 11 -43.37 34.73 3.54
N ILE A 12 -44.00 34.13 2.52
CA ILE A 12 -43.65 32.78 2.07
C ILE A 12 -42.26 32.77 1.39
N LEU A 13 -41.92 33.83 0.62
CA LEU A 13 -40.55 33.95 0.04
C LEU A 13 -39.50 34.22 1.13
N LEU A 14 -39.83 34.97 2.17
CA LEU A 14 -38.92 35.22 3.28
C LEU A 14 -38.70 33.96 4.14
N CYS A 15 -39.73 33.14 4.35
CA CYS A 15 -39.61 31.84 5.01
C CYS A 15 -38.81 30.81 4.21
N LEU A 16 -38.80 30.91 2.84
CA LEU A 16 -37.97 30.07 2.01
C LEU A 16 -36.49 30.48 2.04
N PHE A 17 -36.17 31.75 2.29
CA PHE A 17 -34.78 32.22 2.43
C PHE A 17 -34.21 32.08 3.85
N ILE A 18 -35.01 31.94 4.88
CA ILE A 18 -34.55 31.75 6.27
C ILE A 18 -34.20 30.27 6.54
N ASN A 19 -34.62 29.32 5.69
CA ASN A 19 -34.26 27.91 5.78
C ASN A 19 -33.02 27.51 4.96
N GLN A 20 -32.28 28.44 4.40
CA GLN A 20 -30.90 28.22 3.94
C GLN A 20 -29.87 28.50 5.05
N GLY A 21 -30.24 28.36 6.31
CA GLY A 21 -29.30 28.13 7.39
C GLY A 21 -28.59 26.81 7.08
N CYS A 22 -27.28 26.83 7.06
CA CYS A 22 -26.38 25.69 6.86
C CYS A 22 -27.03 24.38 7.33
N TYR A 23 -27.55 23.60 6.40
CA TYR A 23 -28.04 22.25 6.69
C TYR A 23 -26.80 21.45 7.02
N LYS A 24 -26.45 21.42 8.30
CA LYS A 24 -25.49 20.46 8.83
C LYS A 24 -26.13 19.10 8.56
N ALA A 25 -25.63 18.40 7.57
CA ALA A 25 -26.06 17.02 7.38
C ALA A 25 -25.90 16.30 8.73
N PRO A 26 -26.93 15.64 9.26
CA PRO A 26 -26.83 14.93 10.51
C PRO A 26 -25.63 13.98 10.44
N GLU A 27 -24.81 13.96 11.48
CA GLU A 27 -23.71 13.02 11.58
C GLU A 27 -24.33 11.61 11.59
N MET A 28 -23.95 10.75 10.65
CA MET A 28 -24.41 9.37 10.64
C MET A 28 -23.82 8.64 11.84
N THR A 29 -24.66 7.88 12.52
CA THR A 29 -24.22 6.91 13.52
C THR A 29 -23.49 5.76 12.83
N LEU A 30 -22.71 4.98 13.59
CA LEU A 30 -22.06 3.77 13.03
C LEU A 30 -23.09 2.76 12.51
N GLU A 31 -24.23 2.63 13.19
CA GLU A 31 -25.32 1.74 12.78
C GLU A 31 -25.92 2.17 11.42
N GLU A 32 -26.14 3.46 11.24
CA GLU A 32 -26.60 4.02 9.95
C GLU A 32 -25.58 3.81 8.84
N ILE A 33 -24.28 3.92 9.13
CA ILE A 33 -23.21 3.67 8.17
C ILE A 33 -23.14 2.18 7.81
N GLU A 34 -23.23 1.28 8.78
CA GLU A 34 -23.26 -0.16 8.54
C GLU A 34 -24.49 -0.57 7.73
N ALA A 35 -25.66 0.00 8.03
CA ALA A 35 -26.88 -0.20 7.25
C ALA A 35 -26.72 0.34 5.82
N TYR A 36 -26.11 1.51 5.64
CA TYR A 36 -25.83 2.09 4.33
C TYR A 36 -24.85 1.24 3.52
N LYS A 37 -23.77 0.76 4.15
CA LYS A 37 -22.83 -0.20 3.55
C LYS A 37 -23.51 -1.51 3.18
N ALA A 38 -24.36 -2.05 4.07
CA ALA A 38 -25.09 -3.29 3.81
C ALA A 38 -26.02 -3.15 2.60
N SER A 39 -26.71 -2.01 2.46
CA SER A 39 -27.52 -1.73 1.27
C SER A 39 -26.68 -1.71 -0.01
N PHE A 40 -25.49 -1.10 0.05
CA PHE A 40 -24.56 -1.04 -1.07
C PHE A 40 -23.94 -2.41 -1.38
N SER A 41 -23.57 -3.18 -0.35
CA SER A 41 -22.99 -4.52 -0.52
C SER A 41 -23.94 -5.53 -1.12
N ASN A 42 -25.24 -5.34 -0.99
CA ASN A 42 -26.25 -6.17 -1.63
C ASN A 42 -26.35 -5.91 -3.15
N GLU A 43 -25.93 -4.75 -3.62
CA GLU A 43 -25.93 -4.38 -5.03
C GLU A 43 -24.57 -4.62 -5.69
N ILE A 44 -23.47 -4.55 -4.93
CA ILE A 44 -22.10 -4.76 -5.40
C ILE A 44 -21.68 -6.20 -5.08
N ILE A 45 -21.94 -7.12 -6.00
CA ILE A 45 -21.48 -8.49 -5.86
C ILE A 45 -20.05 -8.58 -6.41
N THR A 46 -19.12 -8.94 -5.55
CA THR A 46 -17.76 -9.28 -5.97
C THR A 46 -17.82 -10.48 -6.91
N LYS A 47 -17.41 -10.29 -8.16
CA LYS A 47 -17.27 -11.38 -9.10
C LYS A 47 -16.15 -12.29 -8.62
N THR A 48 -16.49 -13.36 -7.91
CA THR A 48 -15.56 -14.43 -7.62
C THR A 48 -15.39 -15.24 -8.90
N VAL A 49 -14.40 -14.88 -9.69
CA VAL A 49 -13.92 -15.78 -10.73
C VAL A 49 -12.99 -16.74 -10.02
N THR A 50 -13.42 -17.96 -9.84
CA THR A 50 -12.55 -19.05 -9.42
C THR A 50 -11.51 -19.26 -10.51
N HIS A 51 -10.41 -18.56 -10.42
CA HIS A 51 -9.23 -18.78 -11.21
C HIS A 51 -8.11 -19.13 -10.27
N PRO A 52 -7.84 -20.37 -9.98
CA PRO A 52 -6.55 -20.73 -9.48
C PRO A 52 -5.57 -20.48 -10.63
N TRP A 53 -4.57 -19.69 -10.38
CA TRP A 53 -3.53 -19.33 -11.31
C TRP A 53 -2.96 -20.52 -12.07
N LYS A 54 -2.98 -21.72 -11.50
CA LYS A 54 -2.23 -22.85 -12.00
C LYS A 54 -3.07 -24.07 -12.34
N ASN A 55 -4.34 -24.13 -11.92
CA ASN A 55 -5.18 -25.30 -12.12
C ASN A 55 -6.49 -25.02 -12.86
N GLN A 56 -6.67 -23.83 -13.46
CA GLN A 56 -7.90 -23.52 -14.16
C GLN A 56 -7.73 -23.37 -15.65
N GLU A 57 -8.83 -23.69 -16.30
CA GLU A 57 -9.00 -23.40 -17.71
C GLU A 57 -9.19 -21.90 -17.91
N TYR A 58 -8.21 -21.28 -18.51
CA TYR A 58 -8.31 -19.95 -19.08
C TYR A 58 -8.31 -20.08 -20.61
N THR A 59 -8.88 -19.12 -21.30
CA THR A 59 -8.84 -19.10 -22.76
C THR A 59 -7.42 -18.73 -23.19
N ILE A 60 -6.81 -19.58 -24.00
CA ILE A 60 -5.50 -19.32 -24.59
C ILE A 60 -5.64 -18.14 -25.56
N GLY A 61 -4.82 -17.10 -25.33
CA GLY A 61 -4.84 -15.88 -26.10
C GLY A 61 -3.94 -15.91 -27.34
N LYS A 62 -4.04 -14.85 -28.12
CA LYS A 62 -3.07 -14.55 -29.18
C LYS A 62 -2.19 -13.40 -28.74
N ASN A 63 -0.90 -13.50 -29.09
CA ASN A 63 0.02 -12.39 -28.91
C ASN A 63 -0.40 -11.21 -29.78
N GLY A 64 -0.33 -10.01 -29.25
CA GLY A 64 -0.65 -8.80 -29.97
C GLY A 64 -1.21 -7.69 -29.07
N GLY A 65 -1.22 -6.49 -29.62
CA GLY A 65 -1.81 -5.33 -29.00
C GLY A 65 -0.87 -4.55 -28.09
N ILE A 66 -1.31 -3.34 -27.78
CA ILE A 66 -0.63 -2.39 -26.91
C ILE A 66 -1.50 -2.14 -25.71
N TRP A 67 -0.94 -2.38 -24.51
CA TRP A 67 -1.55 -2.02 -23.25
C TRP A 67 -1.16 -0.60 -22.88
N ASN A 68 -2.12 0.32 -22.86
CA ASN A 68 -1.91 1.72 -22.48
C ASN A 68 -2.36 1.93 -21.03
N ALA A 69 -1.45 2.36 -20.19
CA ALA A 69 -1.68 2.61 -18.77
C ALA A 69 -1.08 3.95 -18.32
N THR A 70 -1.18 4.26 -17.05
CA THR A 70 -0.53 5.42 -16.44
C THR A 70 0.28 5.01 -15.20
N ILE A 71 1.29 5.84 -14.89
CA ILE A 71 2.05 5.79 -13.65
C ILE A 71 2.09 7.19 -13.04
N ASN A 72 2.27 7.30 -11.72
CA ASN A 72 2.10 8.59 -11.04
C ASN A 72 3.30 9.53 -11.17
N SER A 73 4.52 8.99 -11.20
CA SER A 73 5.74 9.81 -11.26
C SER A 73 6.89 9.09 -11.95
N ASP A 74 7.96 9.83 -12.19
CA ASP A 74 9.20 9.31 -12.74
C ASP A 74 9.89 8.28 -11.81
N SER A 75 10.68 7.40 -12.40
CA SER A 75 11.57 6.52 -11.66
C SER A 75 12.73 7.30 -11.04
N LYS A 76 13.15 6.93 -9.85
CA LYS A 76 14.37 7.45 -9.23
C LYS A 76 15.63 6.74 -9.72
N SER A 77 15.51 5.48 -10.13
CA SER A 77 16.59 4.64 -10.60
C SER A 77 16.01 3.42 -11.33
N PHE A 78 16.83 2.73 -12.11
CA PHE A 78 16.51 1.38 -12.60
C PHE A 78 17.24 0.30 -11.79
N ASN A 79 17.79 0.64 -10.64
CA ASN A 79 18.45 -0.25 -9.72
C ASN A 79 17.45 -0.86 -8.73
N LEU A 80 17.39 -2.20 -8.67
CA LEU A 80 16.48 -2.92 -7.76
C LEU A 80 16.71 -2.58 -6.29
N LEU A 81 17.95 -2.37 -5.87
CA LEU A 81 18.28 -1.96 -4.50
C LEU A 81 17.66 -0.60 -4.13
N ILE A 82 17.68 0.35 -5.07
CA ILE A 82 17.11 1.70 -4.84
C ILE A 82 15.58 1.65 -4.90
N ALA A 83 15.03 0.78 -5.74
CA ALA A 83 13.58 0.62 -5.90
C ALA A 83 12.87 0.20 -4.61
N GLU A 84 13.53 -0.54 -3.72
CA GLU A 84 12.93 -1.02 -2.45
C GLU A 84 12.33 0.10 -1.58
N ARG A 85 12.74 1.35 -1.78
CA ARG A 85 12.35 2.51 -0.99
C ARG A 85 11.39 3.47 -1.68
N ASP A 86 11.04 3.17 -2.92
CA ASP A 86 10.15 4.02 -3.72
C ASP A 86 9.13 3.19 -4.51
N GLY A 87 7.86 3.29 -4.12
CA GLY A 87 6.78 2.50 -4.69
C GLY A 87 6.59 2.69 -6.20
N GLU A 88 6.81 3.90 -6.73
CA GLU A 88 6.70 4.14 -8.18
C GLU A 88 7.87 3.50 -8.93
N THR A 89 9.10 3.65 -8.43
CA THR A 89 10.28 2.96 -8.98
C THR A 89 10.10 1.44 -8.95
N THR A 90 9.59 0.89 -7.83
CA THR A 90 9.25 -0.53 -7.72
C THR A 90 8.23 -0.94 -8.78
N SER A 91 7.16 -0.17 -8.96
CA SER A 91 6.12 -0.44 -9.96
C SER A 91 6.67 -0.44 -11.39
N ILE A 92 7.64 0.46 -11.67
CA ILE A 92 8.31 0.54 -12.97
C ILE A 92 9.20 -0.69 -13.22
N LEU A 93 9.85 -1.23 -12.19
CA LEU A 93 10.77 -2.36 -12.34
C LEU A 93 10.10 -3.74 -12.20
N ASN A 94 8.93 -3.81 -11.57
CA ASN A 94 8.18 -5.07 -11.40
C ASN A 94 8.01 -5.88 -12.69
N PRO A 95 7.75 -5.28 -13.87
CA PRO A 95 7.66 -6.06 -15.12
C PRO A 95 8.95 -6.76 -15.54
N LEU A 96 10.11 -6.37 -14.98
CA LEU A 96 11.44 -6.90 -15.32
C LEU A 96 11.92 -7.99 -14.37
N VAL A 97 11.24 -8.20 -13.24
CA VAL A 97 11.65 -9.14 -12.20
C VAL A 97 10.58 -10.18 -11.91
N ASP A 98 10.93 -11.21 -11.16
CA ASP A 98 9.99 -12.18 -10.62
C ASP A 98 10.46 -12.65 -9.24
N TYR A 99 9.62 -13.42 -8.53
CA TYR A 99 9.85 -13.87 -7.16
C TYR A 99 10.03 -15.39 -7.10
N LEU A 100 10.66 -15.87 -6.02
CA LEU A 100 10.90 -17.30 -5.83
C LEU A 100 9.59 -18.09 -5.76
N VAL A 101 8.61 -17.58 -5.02
CA VAL A 101 7.30 -18.18 -4.80
C VAL A 101 6.20 -17.12 -4.83
N ASP A 102 4.94 -17.53 -4.90
CA ASP A 102 3.78 -16.65 -4.86
C ASP A 102 2.75 -17.18 -3.85
N TYR A 103 2.06 -16.27 -3.17
CA TYR A 103 0.98 -16.64 -2.25
C TYR A 103 -0.36 -16.58 -2.96
N ASN A 104 -1.02 -17.71 -3.05
CA ASN A 104 -2.37 -17.77 -3.59
C ASN A 104 -3.39 -17.46 -2.49
N SER A 105 -4.01 -16.29 -2.55
CA SER A 105 -4.97 -15.82 -1.56
C SER A 105 -6.25 -16.64 -1.49
N VAL A 106 -6.61 -17.34 -2.56
CA VAL A 106 -7.81 -18.18 -2.66
C VAL A 106 -7.58 -19.52 -1.98
N THR A 107 -6.49 -20.19 -2.35
CA THR A 107 -6.11 -21.49 -1.75
C THR A 107 -5.43 -21.34 -0.40
N LYS A 108 -4.99 -20.11 -0.04
CA LYS A 108 -4.20 -19.79 1.16
C LYS A 108 -2.91 -20.61 1.24
N LYS A 109 -2.29 -20.85 0.10
CA LYS A 109 -1.04 -21.62 -0.02
C LYS A 109 0.00 -20.87 -0.81
N TRP A 110 1.25 -21.08 -0.47
CA TRP A 110 2.38 -20.68 -1.28
C TRP A 110 2.51 -21.60 -2.50
N GLU A 111 2.79 -21.04 -3.64
CA GLU A 111 2.93 -21.73 -4.91
C GLU A 111 4.29 -21.45 -5.54
N PRO A 112 4.92 -22.46 -6.18
CA PRO A 112 6.18 -22.26 -6.89
C PRO A 112 6.07 -21.24 -8.04
N ARG A 113 7.11 -20.39 -8.18
CA ARG A 113 7.31 -19.53 -9.35
C ARG A 113 8.69 -19.76 -9.96
N LEU A 114 9.72 -18.94 -9.60
CA LEU A 114 11.10 -19.17 -10.03
C LEU A 114 11.68 -20.43 -9.38
N ALA A 115 11.16 -20.84 -8.23
CA ALA A 115 11.65 -22.00 -7.49
C ALA A 115 10.50 -22.83 -6.91
N SER A 116 10.72 -24.14 -6.80
CA SER A 116 10.00 -24.99 -5.85
C SER A 116 10.66 -24.89 -4.48
N TYR A 117 9.94 -25.28 -3.42
CA TYR A 117 10.42 -25.17 -2.06
C TYR A 117 10.06 -26.39 -1.20
N GLU A 118 10.85 -26.60 -0.15
CA GLU A 118 10.61 -27.55 0.92
C GLU A 118 10.93 -26.88 2.26
N VAL A 119 10.04 -27.02 3.25
CA VAL A 119 10.27 -26.54 4.62
C VAL A 119 10.56 -27.73 5.52
N VAL A 120 11.76 -27.77 6.10
CA VAL A 120 12.23 -28.85 6.96
C VAL A 120 12.38 -28.34 8.40
N VAL A 121 11.62 -28.93 9.33
CA VAL A 121 11.62 -28.55 10.75
C VAL A 121 12.46 -29.52 11.57
N ASP A 122 13.46 -29.01 12.28
CA ASP A 122 14.16 -29.76 13.34
C ASP A 122 13.49 -29.50 14.70
N SER A 123 12.55 -30.36 15.07
CA SER A 123 11.79 -30.23 16.32
C SER A 123 12.64 -30.38 17.57
N LYS A 124 13.83 -31.00 17.48
CA LYS A 124 14.74 -31.15 18.65
C LYS A 124 15.52 -29.86 18.89
N LYS A 125 15.99 -29.23 17.83
CA LYS A 125 16.74 -27.97 17.91
C LYS A 125 15.83 -26.74 17.90
N GLN A 126 14.54 -26.91 17.60
CA GLN A 126 13.59 -25.80 17.42
C GLN A 126 14.05 -24.84 16.32
N THR A 127 14.62 -25.38 15.22
CA THR A 127 15.07 -24.65 14.03
C THR A 127 14.31 -25.13 12.79
N LEU A 128 14.41 -24.39 11.71
CA LEU A 128 13.89 -24.82 10.42
C LEU A 128 14.78 -24.38 9.27
N ASP A 129 14.70 -25.13 8.19
CA ASP A 129 15.34 -24.84 6.90
C ASP A 129 14.28 -24.66 5.83
N VAL A 130 14.51 -23.69 4.93
CA VAL A 130 13.75 -23.56 3.69
C VAL A 130 14.68 -23.85 2.52
N ILE A 131 14.43 -24.96 1.86
CA ILE A 131 15.21 -25.41 0.71
C ILE A 131 14.47 -25.00 -0.57
N TYR A 132 15.14 -24.22 -1.43
CA TYR A 132 14.63 -23.82 -2.73
C TYR A 132 15.37 -24.57 -3.85
N THR A 133 14.61 -24.93 -4.89
CA THR A 133 15.17 -25.46 -6.14
C THR A 133 14.68 -24.62 -7.30
N LEU A 134 15.59 -23.85 -7.92
CA LEU A 134 15.29 -23.01 -9.08
C LEU A 134 14.87 -23.88 -10.28
N ARG A 135 14.06 -23.32 -11.13
CA ARG A 135 13.79 -23.86 -12.47
C ARG A 135 15.10 -23.85 -13.29
N ASP A 136 15.23 -24.79 -14.18
CA ASP A 136 16.41 -24.94 -15.05
C ASP A 136 16.33 -24.13 -16.35
N ASP A 137 15.15 -23.54 -16.61
CA ASP A 137 14.85 -22.77 -17.82
C ASP A 137 14.88 -21.23 -17.60
N LEU A 138 15.47 -20.76 -16.51
CA LEU A 138 15.56 -19.34 -16.18
C LEU A 138 16.81 -18.70 -16.79
N TYR A 139 16.61 -17.52 -17.43
CA TYR A 139 17.70 -16.75 -18.02
C TYR A 139 17.53 -15.25 -17.78
N TRP A 140 18.58 -14.60 -17.35
CA TRP A 140 18.74 -13.16 -17.56
C TRP A 140 18.84 -12.88 -19.04
N SER A 141 17.90 -12.13 -19.58
CA SER A 141 17.81 -11.82 -21.00
C SER A 141 17.87 -10.33 -21.25
N PHE A 142 18.25 -9.93 -22.45
CA PHE A 142 18.39 -8.54 -22.87
C PHE A 142 17.55 -8.28 -24.12
N TYR A 143 17.06 -7.05 -24.23
CA TYR A 143 16.24 -6.65 -25.38
C TYR A 143 16.96 -6.92 -26.72
N ASN A 144 16.27 -7.60 -27.65
CA ASN A 144 16.80 -7.98 -28.97
C ASN A 144 18.17 -8.69 -28.93
N ASP A 145 18.43 -9.43 -27.85
CA ASP A 145 19.69 -10.18 -27.67
C ASP A 145 20.96 -9.32 -27.86
N ILE A 146 20.89 -8.02 -27.49
CA ILE A 146 22.07 -7.13 -27.55
C ILE A 146 23.25 -7.63 -26.72
N LYS A 147 22.94 -8.50 -25.72
CA LYS A 147 23.91 -9.31 -24.96
C LYS A 147 23.40 -10.74 -24.89
N PRO A 148 24.32 -11.72 -24.80
CA PRO A 148 23.94 -13.12 -24.62
C PRO A 148 23.11 -13.33 -23.36
N LYS A 149 22.16 -14.25 -23.42
CA LYS A 149 21.43 -14.70 -22.23
C LYS A 149 22.38 -15.37 -21.24
N VAL A 150 22.17 -15.09 -19.96
CA VAL A 150 22.95 -15.70 -18.87
C VAL A 150 21.99 -16.54 -18.01
N LYS A 151 22.33 -17.80 -17.78
CA LYS A 151 21.54 -18.71 -16.97
C LYS A 151 21.45 -18.20 -15.53
N VAL A 152 20.26 -18.22 -14.96
CA VAL A 152 20.05 -17.92 -13.54
C VAL A 152 20.46 -19.12 -12.72
N THR A 153 21.21 -18.89 -11.67
CA THR A 153 21.70 -19.94 -10.76
C THR A 153 21.48 -19.56 -9.31
N SER A 154 21.68 -20.50 -8.42
CA SER A 154 21.66 -20.27 -6.97
C SER A 154 22.68 -19.22 -6.53
N ASP A 155 23.77 -19.00 -7.30
CA ASP A 155 24.73 -17.96 -7.02
C ASP A 155 24.13 -16.55 -7.08
N ASP A 156 23.17 -16.29 -7.98
CA ASP A 156 22.49 -15.00 -8.07
C ASP A 156 21.74 -14.68 -6.75
N VAL A 157 21.00 -15.67 -6.22
CA VAL A 157 20.21 -15.52 -4.99
C VAL A 157 21.11 -15.39 -3.77
N VAL A 158 22.10 -16.29 -3.65
CA VAL A 158 23.06 -16.32 -2.51
C VAL A 158 23.87 -15.03 -2.46
N PHE A 159 24.36 -14.56 -3.62
CA PHE A 159 25.06 -13.27 -3.71
C PHE A 159 24.18 -12.11 -3.30
N TRP A 160 22.94 -12.04 -3.81
CA TRP A 160 22.02 -10.95 -3.51
C TRP A 160 21.72 -10.89 -2.01
N TYR A 161 21.44 -12.03 -1.40
CA TYR A 161 21.14 -12.09 0.03
C TYR A 161 22.34 -11.73 0.91
N ASN A 162 23.54 -12.24 0.61
CA ASN A 162 24.71 -12.02 1.43
C ASN A 162 25.39 -10.68 1.17
N GLU A 163 25.51 -10.28 -0.11
CA GLU A 163 26.37 -9.16 -0.51
C GLU A 163 25.60 -7.86 -0.77
N ILE A 164 24.29 -7.94 -1.07
CA ILE A 164 23.46 -6.77 -1.30
C ILE A 164 22.57 -6.50 -0.07
N TYR A 165 21.81 -7.49 0.38
CA TYR A 165 21.02 -7.37 1.61
C TYR A 165 21.87 -7.40 2.86
N GLY A 166 22.94 -8.19 2.87
CA GLY A 166 23.83 -8.41 4.02
C GLY A 166 24.84 -7.31 4.26
N ASP A 167 25.07 -6.44 3.31
CA ASP A 167 25.98 -5.31 3.46
C ASP A 167 25.20 -4.08 3.94
N GLU A 168 25.41 -3.69 5.21
CA GLU A 168 24.70 -2.54 5.82
C GLU A 168 24.92 -1.24 5.04
N GLU A 169 26.10 -1.05 4.44
CA GLU A 169 26.41 0.13 3.64
C GLU A 169 25.58 0.18 2.35
N CYS A 170 25.13 -0.93 1.80
CA CYS A 170 24.16 -0.98 0.71
C CYS A 170 22.85 -0.31 1.10
N GLY A 171 22.48 -0.43 2.37
CA GLY A 171 21.31 0.22 2.93
C GLY A 171 20.00 -0.39 2.40
N SER A 172 19.96 -1.69 2.12
CA SER A 172 18.73 -2.39 1.75
C SER A 172 17.68 -2.27 2.87
N SER A 173 16.42 -2.15 2.46
CA SER A 173 15.29 -2.23 3.41
C SER A 173 15.16 -3.62 4.04
N SER A 174 15.77 -4.62 3.43
CA SER A 174 15.75 -6.01 3.89
C SER A 174 16.90 -6.37 4.86
N TYR A 175 17.84 -5.45 5.12
CA TYR A 175 18.99 -5.74 6.00
C TYR A 175 18.57 -6.28 7.37
N ASN A 176 17.68 -5.57 8.06
CA ASN A 176 17.25 -5.96 9.41
C ASN A 176 16.36 -7.20 9.42
N SER A 177 15.62 -7.48 8.37
CA SER A 177 14.76 -8.67 8.27
C SER A 177 15.54 -10.00 8.18
N ARG A 178 16.85 -9.93 7.94
CA ARG A 178 17.75 -11.08 7.98
C ARG A 178 18.05 -11.60 9.38
N PHE A 179 17.64 -10.88 10.41
CA PHE A 179 17.97 -11.25 11.78
C PHE A 179 16.72 -11.61 12.58
N MET A 180 16.88 -12.55 13.49
CA MET A 180 15.88 -12.96 14.47
C MET A 180 16.37 -12.66 15.88
N ILE A 181 15.48 -12.14 16.71
CA ILE A 181 15.74 -11.96 18.13
C ILE A 181 15.48 -13.30 18.82
N MET A 182 16.50 -13.82 19.50
CA MET A 182 16.42 -15.06 20.27
C MET A 182 15.78 -14.81 21.63
N ASP A 183 15.40 -15.88 22.34
CA ASP A 183 14.73 -15.79 23.64
C ASP A 183 15.61 -15.18 24.73
N ASP A 184 16.94 -15.24 24.58
CA ASP A 184 17.92 -14.58 25.44
C ASP A 184 18.20 -13.11 25.08
N GLY A 185 17.44 -12.57 24.10
CA GLY A 185 17.61 -11.22 23.56
C GLY A 185 18.75 -11.06 22.55
N SER A 186 19.53 -12.10 22.29
CA SER A 186 20.57 -12.04 21.26
C SER A 186 20.00 -11.98 19.86
N LYS A 187 20.72 -11.32 18.93
CA LYS A 187 20.34 -11.22 17.53
C LYS A 187 21.10 -12.27 16.73
N LYS A 188 20.39 -13.14 16.02
CA LYS A 188 20.97 -14.16 15.14
C LYS A 188 20.48 -14.03 13.72
N GLU A 189 21.38 -14.26 12.78
CA GLU A 189 21.11 -14.15 11.34
C GLU A 189 20.41 -15.39 10.82
N ILE A 190 19.48 -15.19 9.87
CA ILE A 190 18.98 -16.20 8.95
C ILE A 190 20.04 -16.32 7.86
N THR A 191 20.72 -17.43 7.77
CA THR A 191 21.82 -17.63 6.81
C THR A 191 21.34 -18.33 5.55
N ILE A 192 22.04 -18.12 4.43
CA ILE A 192 21.79 -18.82 3.18
C ILE A 192 23.04 -19.60 2.76
N GLU A 193 22.84 -20.80 2.24
CA GLU A 193 23.90 -21.65 1.72
C GLU A 193 23.55 -22.22 0.34
N LYS A 194 24.51 -22.20 -0.56
CA LYS A 194 24.41 -22.88 -1.87
C LYS A 194 24.58 -24.37 -1.68
N ILE A 195 23.68 -25.18 -2.20
CA ILE A 195 23.78 -26.65 -2.26
C ILE A 195 24.37 -27.09 -3.59
N ASP A 196 23.80 -26.60 -4.70
CA ASP A 196 24.26 -26.85 -6.07
C ASP A 196 23.89 -25.69 -7.00
N GLU A 197 24.05 -25.85 -8.32
CA GLU A 197 23.81 -24.81 -9.31
C GLU A 197 22.38 -24.23 -9.26
N LEU A 198 21.38 -25.04 -8.90
CA LEU A 198 19.98 -24.63 -8.87
C LEU A 198 19.38 -24.66 -7.46
N LYS A 199 20.11 -25.19 -6.47
CA LYS A 199 19.57 -25.45 -5.14
C LYS A 199 20.32 -24.68 -4.08
N PHE A 200 19.57 -24.08 -3.15
CA PHE A 200 20.08 -23.36 -1.99
C PHE A 200 19.14 -23.51 -0.81
N VAL A 201 19.62 -23.23 0.39
CA VAL A 201 18.88 -23.38 1.65
C VAL A 201 19.03 -22.14 2.50
N PHE A 202 17.91 -21.71 3.10
CA PHE A 202 17.90 -20.75 4.19
C PHE A 202 17.80 -21.49 5.51
N HIS A 203 18.67 -21.15 6.46
CA HIS A 203 18.71 -21.71 7.80
C HIS A 203 18.17 -20.70 8.81
N PHE A 204 17.08 -21.04 9.48
CA PHE A 204 16.48 -20.22 10.52
C PHE A 204 16.97 -20.67 11.90
N PRO A 205 17.53 -19.76 12.72
CA PRO A 205 18.09 -20.11 14.05
C PRO A 205 17.02 -20.49 15.08
N LYS A 206 15.74 -20.23 14.78
CA LYS A 206 14.57 -20.71 15.54
C LYS A 206 13.36 -20.88 14.62
N LEU A 207 12.29 -21.45 15.16
CA LEU A 207 11.03 -21.56 14.42
C LEU A 207 10.48 -20.18 14.05
N VAL A 208 9.80 -20.11 12.92
CA VAL A 208 9.11 -18.92 12.44
C VAL A 208 7.77 -19.34 11.82
N ALA A 209 6.75 -18.49 12.00
CA ALA A 209 5.39 -18.80 11.54
C ALA A 209 5.28 -18.82 10.01
N GLU A 210 5.96 -17.88 9.34
CA GLU A 210 5.83 -17.65 7.88
C GLU A 210 7.23 -17.63 7.21
N PRO A 211 7.92 -18.79 7.14
CA PRO A 211 9.29 -18.82 6.64
C PRO A 211 9.39 -18.43 5.16
N LEU A 212 8.40 -18.77 4.35
CA LEU A 212 8.38 -18.42 2.93
C LEU A 212 8.20 -16.91 2.72
N LEU A 213 7.42 -16.23 3.56
CA LEU A 213 7.31 -14.78 3.52
C LEU A 213 8.66 -14.09 3.80
N SER A 214 9.42 -14.65 4.74
CA SER A 214 10.72 -14.09 5.15
C SER A 214 11.83 -14.31 4.11
N THR A 215 11.67 -15.31 3.25
CA THR A 215 12.70 -15.69 2.25
C THR A 215 12.28 -15.43 0.81
N ASN A 216 11.01 -15.07 0.57
CA ASN A 216 10.54 -14.72 -0.77
C ASN A 216 11.11 -13.37 -1.20
N MET A 217 11.90 -13.36 -2.26
CA MET A 217 12.61 -12.19 -2.73
C MET A 217 12.70 -12.13 -4.25
N SER A 218 12.80 -10.94 -4.78
CA SER A 218 13.37 -10.68 -6.10
C SER A 218 14.86 -10.39 -5.95
N PHE A 219 15.64 -10.64 -6.98
CA PHE A 219 17.07 -10.45 -6.96
C PHE A 219 17.57 -9.96 -8.32
N GLY A 220 18.79 -9.44 -8.35
CA GLY A 220 19.44 -8.98 -9.57
C GLY A 220 20.55 -9.94 -10.04
N PRO A 221 21.03 -9.79 -11.28
CA PRO A 221 22.05 -10.66 -11.85
C PRO A 221 23.41 -10.47 -11.15
N MET A 222 23.91 -11.53 -10.54
CA MET A 222 25.19 -11.52 -9.82
C MET A 222 26.33 -10.99 -10.71
N PHE A 223 26.43 -11.44 -11.94
CA PHE A 223 27.52 -11.05 -12.83
C PHE A 223 27.64 -9.54 -13.09
N ILE A 224 26.54 -8.77 -12.95
CA ILE A 224 26.54 -7.31 -13.07
C ILE A 224 26.84 -6.64 -11.73
N TYR A 225 26.07 -7.02 -10.69
CA TYR A 225 26.18 -6.39 -9.37
C TYR A 225 27.51 -6.70 -8.69
N LYS A 226 28.02 -7.93 -8.86
CA LYS A 226 29.33 -8.31 -8.36
C LYS A 226 30.44 -7.53 -9.05
N ALA A 227 30.40 -7.41 -10.39
CA ALA A 227 31.39 -6.63 -11.13
C ALA A 227 31.39 -5.15 -10.69
N ALA A 228 30.22 -4.55 -10.41
CA ALA A 228 30.12 -3.20 -9.89
C ALA A 228 30.73 -3.10 -8.48
N LYS A 229 30.40 -4.06 -7.58
CA LYS A 229 30.92 -4.10 -6.22
C LYS A 229 32.45 -4.28 -6.18
N ASP A 230 32.96 -5.21 -6.96
CA ASP A 230 34.40 -5.49 -7.06
C ASP A 230 35.18 -4.28 -7.66
N GLY A 231 34.56 -3.55 -8.60
CA GLY A 231 35.21 -2.43 -9.30
C GLY A 231 35.13 -1.09 -8.58
N GLY A 232 34.13 -0.84 -7.73
CA GLY A 232 33.91 0.48 -7.11
C GLY A 232 33.14 0.44 -5.79
N GLY A 233 33.06 -0.74 -5.16
CA GLY A 233 32.40 -0.92 -3.87
C GLY A 233 30.92 -0.61 -3.88
N VAL A 234 30.34 -0.34 -2.70
CA VAL A 234 28.93 -0.04 -2.51
C VAL A 234 28.48 1.17 -3.31
N THR A 235 29.34 2.19 -3.48
CA THR A 235 29.02 3.37 -4.28
C THR A 235 28.72 3.00 -5.73
N ALA A 236 29.50 2.13 -6.33
CA ALA A 236 29.26 1.66 -7.70
C ALA A 236 27.96 0.83 -7.78
N VAL A 237 27.67 -0.01 -6.78
CA VAL A 237 26.41 -0.75 -6.69
C VAL A 237 25.21 0.20 -6.64
N LYS A 238 25.24 1.23 -5.81
CA LYS A 238 24.14 2.22 -5.69
C LYS A 238 23.93 3.04 -6.95
N ASN A 239 24.98 3.32 -7.69
CA ASN A 239 24.93 4.10 -8.93
C ASN A 239 24.66 3.26 -10.18
N LEU A 240 24.62 1.92 -10.04
CA LEU A 240 24.28 1.03 -11.12
C LEU A 240 22.86 1.32 -11.61
N PHE A 241 22.65 1.27 -12.93
CA PHE A 241 21.35 1.46 -13.54
C PHE A 241 20.63 2.76 -13.13
N SER A 242 21.34 3.87 -13.16
CA SER A 242 20.71 5.19 -12.98
C SER A 242 19.67 5.47 -14.08
N VAL A 243 18.82 6.47 -13.91
CA VAL A 243 17.83 6.87 -14.94
C VAL A 243 18.47 7.35 -16.26
N ALA A 244 19.76 7.61 -16.28
CA ALA A 244 20.53 7.89 -17.50
C ALA A 244 20.99 6.63 -18.26
N THR A 245 20.85 5.45 -17.66
CA THR A 245 21.14 4.17 -18.32
C THR A 245 20.18 3.97 -19.48
N ASN A 246 20.68 3.55 -20.65
CA ASN A 246 19.80 3.15 -21.74
C ASN A 246 18.90 1.98 -21.27
N PRO A 247 17.57 2.13 -21.26
CA PRO A 247 16.67 1.09 -20.80
C PRO A 247 16.86 -0.26 -21.48
N LYS A 248 17.26 -0.27 -22.72
CA LYS A 248 17.52 -1.51 -23.51
C LYS A 248 18.69 -2.32 -22.99
N ASP A 249 19.59 -1.71 -22.21
CA ASP A 249 20.74 -2.41 -21.60
C ASP A 249 20.39 -3.11 -20.28
N LEU A 250 19.17 -2.91 -19.77
CA LEU A 250 18.71 -3.52 -18.53
C LEU A 250 18.44 -5.02 -18.74
N PRO A 251 18.92 -5.87 -17.84
CA PRO A 251 18.55 -7.29 -17.83
C PRO A 251 17.12 -7.48 -17.37
N SER A 252 16.44 -8.48 -17.89
CA SER A 252 15.12 -8.88 -17.44
C SER A 252 15.03 -10.37 -17.17
N LEU A 253 14.41 -10.72 -16.07
CA LEU A 253 13.92 -12.06 -15.72
C LEU A 253 12.38 -12.10 -15.76
N GLY A 254 11.74 -10.94 -15.90
CA GLY A 254 10.29 -10.76 -15.88
C GLY A 254 9.62 -10.83 -17.25
N LYS A 255 8.36 -10.44 -17.25
CA LYS A 255 7.44 -10.52 -18.42
C LYS A 255 7.83 -9.60 -19.56
N PHE A 256 8.52 -8.50 -19.28
CA PHE A 256 8.83 -7.44 -20.22
C PHE A 256 10.28 -6.99 -20.15
N PHE A 257 10.74 -6.37 -21.22
CA PHE A 257 11.91 -5.52 -21.26
C PHE A 257 11.49 -4.07 -21.14
N LEU A 258 12.24 -3.24 -20.44
CA LEU A 258 12.11 -1.79 -20.50
C LEU A 258 12.85 -1.31 -21.76
N THR A 259 12.16 -0.65 -22.69
CA THR A 259 12.76 -0.29 -24.00
C THR A 259 12.85 1.20 -24.24
N GLU A 260 12.04 2.00 -23.51
CA GLU A 260 12.09 3.47 -23.57
C GLU A 260 11.75 4.05 -22.19
N TYR A 261 12.47 5.08 -21.81
CA TYR A 261 12.14 5.96 -20.71
C TYR A 261 12.29 7.41 -21.16
N SER A 262 11.19 8.13 -21.22
CA SER A 262 11.13 9.55 -21.54
C SER A 262 10.65 10.28 -20.28
N PRO A 263 11.54 10.94 -19.52
CA PRO A 263 11.20 11.59 -18.25
C PRO A 263 9.99 12.52 -18.37
N SER A 264 9.11 12.44 -17.40
CA SER A 264 7.85 13.21 -17.32
C SER A 264 6.86 12.99 -18.49
N GLN A 265 7.11 11.99 -19.32
CA GLN A 265 6.27 11.66 -20.46
C GLN A 265 5.77 10.23 -20.45
N ARG A 266 6.65 9.24 -20.65
CA ARG A 266 6.25 7.84 -20.76
C ARG A 266 7.37 6.84 -20.53
N ILE A 267 6.94 5.63 -20.29
CA ILE A 267 7.75 4.42 -20.18
C ILE A 267 7.18 3.40 -21.16
N VAL A 268 8.05 2.72 -21.92
CA VAL A 268 7.63 1.69 -22.86
C VAL A 268 8.29 0.37 -22.50
N TYR A 269 7.46 -0.67 -22.46
CA TYR A 269 7.90 -2.05 -22.27
C TYR A 269 7.56 -2.85 -23.51
N GLU A 270 8.41 -3.80 -23.86
CA GLU A 270 8.15 -4.81 -24.89
C GLU A 270 8.23 -6.21 -24.28
N ARG A 271 7.37 -7.11 -24.73
CA ARG A 271 7.27 -8.46 -24.20
C ARG A 271 8.61 -9.18 -24.27
N ASN A 272 8.97 -9.84 -23.14
CA ASN A 272 10.13 -10.71 -23.06
C ASN A 272 9.77 -12.11 -23.60
N PRO A 273 10.30 -12.54 -24.77
CA PRO A 273 10.01 -13.85 -25.33
C PRO A 273 10.63 -15.00 -24.51
N TYR A 274 11.57 -14.68 -23.64
CA TYR A 274 12.30 -15.64 -22.80
C TYR A 274 11.68 -15.81 -21.41
N TYR A 275 10.58 -15.12 -21.13
CA TYR A 275 9.87 -15.29 -19.86
C TYR A 275 9.43 -16.75 -19.69
N TRP A 276 9.70 -17.31 -18.52
CA TRP A 276 9.57 -18.73 -18.23
C TRP A 276 8.12 -19.24 -18.26
N GLU A 277 7.14 -18.43 -17.88
CA GLU A 277 5.76 -18.87 -17.74
C GLU A 277 5.10 -18.99 -19.13
N LYS A 278 4.63 -20.20 -19.42
CA LYS A 278 4.04 -20.55 -20.70
C LYS A 278 2.64 -21.11 -20.51
N ASP A 279 1.80 -20.97 -21.52
CA ASP A 279 0.50 -21.61 -21.58
C ASP A 279 0.62 -23.10 -21.97
N LYS A 280 -0.56 -23.77 -22.07
CA LYS A 280 -0.63 -25.20 -22.45
C LYS A 280 -0.10 -25.48 -23.87
N GLU A 281 -0.01 -24.47 -24.72
CA GLU A 281 0.55 -24.55 -26.08
C GLU A 281 2.03 -24.14 -26.14
N ASN A 282 2.68 -23.98 -24.98
CA ASN A 282 4.07 -23.51 -24.84
C ASN A 282 4.31 -22.10 -25.39
N LYS A 283 3.28 -21.26 -25.41
CA LYS A 283 3.39 -19.83 -25.74
C LYS A 283 3.50 -19.01 -24.47
N SER A 284 4.11 -17.84 -24.55
CA SER A 284 4.13 -16.90 -23.42
C SER A 284 2.71 -16.51 -23.02
N ILE A 285 2.39 -16.55 -21.73
CA ILE A 285 1.10 -16.08 -21.20
C ILE A 285 0.99 -14.54 -21.16
N THR A 286 2.08 -13.84 -21.42
CA THR A 286 2.09 -12.38 -21.60
C THR A 286 1.71 -12.08 -23.04
N TYR A 287 0.42 -11.90 -23.30
CA TYR A 287 -0.09 -11.74 -24.66
C TYR A 287 0.12 -10.35 -25.28
N PRO A 288 0.03 -9.21 -24.54
CA PRO A 288 0.34 -7.89 -25.09
C PRO A 288 1.78 -7.83 -25.62
N ASP A 289 1.98 -7.26 -26.82
CA ASP A 289 3.31 -7.05 -27.38
C ASP A 289 4.06 -5.93 -26.65
N LYS A 290 3.30 -4.88 -26.26
CA LYS A 290 3.83 -3.68 -25.61
C LYS A 290 2.94 -3.23 -24.47
N MET A 291 3.55 -2.57 -23.50
CA MET A 291 2.87 -1.78 -22.51
C MET A 291 3.45 -0.35 -22.55
N ILE A 292 2.58 0.65 -22.66
CA ILE A 292 2.97 2.06 -22.68
C ILE A 292 2.34 2.72 -21.46
N CYS A 293 3.17 3.14 -20.51
CA CYS A 293 2.74 3.84 -19.31
C CYS A 293 3.04 5.32 -19.46
N GLN A 294 2.02 6.17 -19.57
CA GLN A 294 2.17 7.62 -19.51
C GLN A 294 2.41 8.06 -18.07
N ILE A 295 3.31 9.00 -17.87
CA ILE A 295 3.57 9.58 -16.55
C ILE A 295 2.56 10.70 -16.32
N VAL A 296 1.55 10.42 -15.48
CA VAL A 296 0.44 11.33 -15.19
C VAL A 296 0.13 11.23 -13.70
N SER A 297 0.36 12.28 -12.93
CA SER A 297 0.09 12.31 -11.49
C SER A 297 -1.36 12.65 -11.16
N ASP A 298 -1.99 13.52 -11.95
CA ASP A 298 -3.33 14.04 -11.67
C ASP A 298 -4.44 13.02 -11.98
N VAL A 299 -5.25 12.73 -10.98
CA VAL A 299 -6.32 11.71 -11.03
C VAL A 299 -7.40 12.07 -12.06
N ASN A 300 -7.76 13.36 -12.19
CA ASN A 300 -8.78 13.79 -13.12
C ASN A 300 -8.30 13.72 -14.58
N THR A 301 -7.02 14.01 -14.80
CA THR A 301 -6.39 13.83 -16.11
C THR A 301 -6.38 12.36 -16.52
N LYS A 302 -6.04 11.43 -15.62
CA LYS A 302 -6.14 9.99 -15.88
C LYS A 302 -7.56 9.55 -16.24
N PHE A 303 -8.53 10.04 -15.47
CA PHE A 303 -9.94 9.76 -15.74
C PHE A 303 -10.37 10.24 -17.12
N LEU A 304 -9.95 11.44 -17.51
CA LEU A 304 -10.24 11.98 -18.86
C LEU A 304 -9.59 11.13 -19.96
N LEU A 305 -8.34 10.72 -19.80
CA LEU A 305 -7.65 9.82 -20.74
C LEU A 305 -8.39 8.49 -20.88
N PHE A 306 -8.85 7.91 -19.78
CA PHE A 306 -9.65 6.69 -19.81
C PHE A 306 -10.97 6.89 -20.56
N LYS A 307 -11.72 7.95 -20.27
CA LYS A 307 -12.98 8.28 -20.99
C LYS A 307 -12.77 8.52 -22.49
N GLN A 308 -11.58 8.98 -22.89
CA GLN A 308 -11.19 9.13 -24.29
C GLN A 308 -10.74 7.82 -24.96
N GLY A 309 -10.76 6.69 -24.23
CA GLY A 309 -10.29 5.40 -24.75
C GLY A 309 -8.78 5.33 -24.98
N LYS A 310 -8.01 6.20 -24.30
CA LYS A 310 -6.54 6.25 -24.39
C LYS A 310 -5.85 5.36 -23.34
N LEU A 311 -6.59 4.80 -22.40
CA LEU A 311 -6.12 3.86 -21.39
C LEU A 311 -6.92 2.58 -21.48
N GLU A 312 -6.25 1.46 -21.21
CA GLU A 312 -6.88 0.14 -21.20
C GLU A 312 -7.55 -0.17 -19.88
N ASP A 313 -7.02 0.38 -18.80
CA ASP A 313 -7.54 0.19 -17.46
C ASP A 313 -7.56 1.50 -16.66
N TYR A 314 -8.42 1.52 -15.64
CA TYR A 314 -8.54 2.65 -14.72
C TYR A 314 -9.20 2.23 -13.41
N GLY A 315 -8.71 2.76 -12.30
CA GLY A 315 -9.33 2.63 -10.98
C GLY A 315 -10.11 3.89 -10.61
N PRO A 316 -11.43 3.96 -10.86
CA PRO A 316 -12.23 5.15 -10.61
C PRO A 316 -12.34 5.47 -9.12
N THR A 317 -12.33 6.76 -8.77
CA THR A 317 -12.73 7.22 -7.45
C THR A 317 -14.24 7.04 -7.27
N PRO A 318 -14.75 7.03 -6.02
CA PRO A 318 -16.20 6.96 -5.77
C PRO A 318 -17.00 8.06 -6.50
N GLU A 319 -16.43 9.25 -6.65
CA GLU A 319 -17.06 10.35 -7.38
C GLU A 319 -17.10 10.09 -8.89
N GLN A 320 -16.00 9.65 -9.45
CA GLN A 320 -15.88 9.34 -10.87
C GLN A 320 -16.71 8.11 -11.27
N LEU A 321 -16.97 7.19 -10.32
CA LEU A 321 -17.78 6.02 -10.56
C LEU A 321 -19.19 6.38 -11.04
N ASP A 322 -19.82 7.41 -10.45
CA ASP A 322 -21.14 7.88 -10.88
C ASP A 322 -21.15 8.39 -12.34
N ASP A 323 -20.05 9.00 -12.78
CA ASP A 323 -19.91 9.49 -14.15
C ASP A 323 -19.78 8.38 -15.18
N ILE A 324 -19.13 7.26 -14.82
CA ILE A 324 -18.94 6.14 -15.75
C ILE A 324 -20.08 5.11 -15.68
N VAL A 325 -20.93 5.16 -14.64
CA VAL A 325 -22.11 4.33 -14.48
C VAL A 325 -23.37 5.13 -14.79
N THR A 326 -23.81 5.09 -16.04
CA THR A 326 -24.92 5.93 -16.52
C THR A 326 -26.31 5.41 -16.19
N ASN A 327 -26.46 4.17 -15.75
CA ASN A 327 -27.75 3.61 -15.38
C ASN A 327 -27.96 3.63 -13.86
N ALA A 328 -28.67 4.63 -13.38
CA ALA A 328 -28.93 4.82 -11.96
C ALA A 328 -29.75 3.67 -11.31
N ASN A 329 -30.56 2.96 -12.08
CA ASN A 329 -31.45 1.91 -11.57
C ASN A 329 -30.79 0.52 -11.51
N ASN A 330 -29.69 0.30 -12.28
CA ASN A 330 -28.97 -0.96 -12.35
C ASN A 330 -27.47 -0.72 -12.45
N LYS A 331 -26.93 0.04 -11.50
CA LYS A 331 -25.48 0.34 -11.46
C LYS A 331 -24.61 -0.92 -11.39
N PHE A 332 -25.15 -1.98 -10.77
CA PHE A 332 -24.42 -3.23 -10.54
C PHE A 332 -25.34 -4.42 -10.83
N ASP A 333 -24.83 -5.40 -11.50
CA ASP A 333 -25.52 -6.68 -11.64
C ASP A 333 -25.08 -7.68 -10.58
N LYS A 334 -25.70 -8.87 -10.58
CA LYS A 334 -25.41 -9.94 -9.63
C LYS A 334 -24.01 -10.55 -9.80
N THR A 335 -23.29 -10.26 -10.87
CA THR A 335 -21.93 -10.75 -11.13
C THR A 335 -20.86 -9.74 -10.67
N GLY A 336 -21.25 -8.58 -10.18
CA GLY A 336 -20.36 -7.49 -9.81
C GLY A 336 -19.87 -6.64 -10.99
N ILE A 337 -20.42 -6.86 -12.17
CA ILE A 337 -20.13 -6.07 -13.37
C ILE A 337 -21.11 -4.90 -13.42
N ILE A 338 -20.62 -3.72 -13.76
CA ILE A 338 -21.45 -2.53 -13.95
C ILE A 338 -22.00 -2.54 -15.37
N ASN A 339 -23.32 -2.69 -15.51
CA ASN A 339 -24.00 -3.09 -16.73
C ASN A 339 -23.95 -2.15 -17.93
N ASN A 340 -23.67 -0.88 -17.74
CA ASN A 340 -23.74 0.08 -18.85
C ASN A 340 -22.40 0.32 -19.56
N SER A 341 -21.34 -0.26 -19.06
CA SER A 341 -19.99 -0.09 -19.57
C SER A 341 -19.79 -0.64 -20.99
N ILE A 342 -20.55 -1.64 -21.38
CA ILE A 342 -20.50 -2.20 -22.75
C ILE A 342 -20.76 -1.14 -23.80
N LYS A 343 -21.73 -0.24 -23.55
CA LYS A 343 -22.07 0.85 -24.45
C LYS A 343 -20.95 1.88 -24.59
N GLU A 344 -20.17 2.06 -23.52
CA GLU A 344 -19.05 3.00 -23.45
C GLU A 344 -17.72 2.40 -23.93
N GLY A 345 -17.69 1.10 -24.25
CA GLY A 345 -16.47 0.40 -24.69
C GLY A 345 -15.58 -0.11 -23.56
N TYR A 346 -16.06 -0.11 -22.32
CA TYR A 346 -15.36 -0.67 -21.14
C TYR A 346 -16.33 -1.36 -20.18
N THR A 347 -15.78 -2.17 -19.29
CA THR A 347 -16.51 -2.86 -18.22
C THR A 347 -15.92 -2.46 -16.87
N VAL A 348 -16.77 -2.16 -15.89
CA VAL A 348 -16.37 -1.81 -14.53
C VAL A 348 -16.66 -2.97 -13.59
N PHE A 349 -15.69 -3.32 -12.78
CA PHE A 349 -15.76 -4.38 -11.79
C PHE A 349 -15.64 -3.81 -10.38
N ASN A 350 -16.33 -4.44 -9.42
CA ASN A 350 -16.04 -4.27 -8.02
C ASN A 350 -14.84 -5.16 -7.66
N ALA A 351 -13.69 -4.57 -7.46
CA ALA A 351 -12.50 -5.27 -7.01
C ALA A 351 -12.51 -5.43 -5.48
N ALA A 352 -11.61 -6.27 -4.95
CA ALA A 352 -11.43 -6.41 -3.51
C ALA A 352 -11.06 -5.06 -2.87
N GLY A 353 -11.48 -4.85 -1.64
CA GLY A 353 -11.09 -3.66 -0.89
C GLY A 353 -9.58 -3.57 -0.76
N SER A 354 -9.04 -2.38 -0.96
CA SER A 354 -7.60 -2.14 -0.85
C SER A 354 -7.06 -2.58 0.51
N LEU A 355 -5.94 -3.29 0.51
CA LEU A 355 -5.19 -3.60 1.74
C LEU A 355 -4.22 -2.46 2.10
N SER A 356 -4.09 -1.46 1.25
CA SER A 356 -3.32 -0.24 1.53
C SER A 356 -3.84 0.44 2.80
N ALA A 357 -2.94 1.14 3.47
CA ALA A 357 -3.27 1.88 4.67
C ALA A 357 -2.92 3.35 4.48
N SER A 358 -3.93 4.22 4.55
CA SER A 358 -3.74 5.66 4.68
C SER A 358 -3.95 6.06 6.13
N PHE A 359 -3.10 6.96 6.60
CA PHE A 359 -3.13 7.39 8.01
C PHE A 359 -2.67 8.84 8.16
N TRP A 360 -3.06 9.43 9.27
CA TRP A 360 -2.58 10.70 9.78
C TRP A 360 -1.51 10.44 10.83
N SER A 361 -0.33 11.06 10.71
CA SER A 361 0.79 10.89 11.61
C SER A 361 1.34 12.22 12.09
N PHE A 362 2.08 12.16 13.21
CA PHE A 362 2.64 13.29 13.93
C PHE A 362 4.13 13.11 14.11
N ASN A 363 4.91 14.14 13.80
CA ASN A 363 6.36 14.11 13.91
C ASN A 363 6.80 14.06 15.38
N GLN A 364 7.37 12.93 15.79
CA GLN A 364 7.92 12.71 17.12
C GLN A 364 9.46 12.60 17.10
N ASN A 365 10.11 13.01 16.00
CA ASN A 365 11.57 12.99 15.89
C ASN A 365 12.18 14.03 16.85
N PRO A 366 13.10 13.64 17.74
CA PRO A 366 13.73 14.50 18.74
C PRO A 366 14.49 15.71 18.16
N ILE A 367 14.77 15.75 16.86
CA ILE A 367 15.32 16.93 16.19
C ILE A 367 14.41 18.17 16.39
N ASN A 368 13.13 17.94 16.64
CA ASN A 368 12.09 18.96 16.84
C ASN A 368 11.81 19.25 18.33
N LYS A 369 12.60 18.74 19.28
CA LYS A 369 12.33 18.80 20.73
C LYS A 369 12.03 20.19 21.28
N ASP A 370 12.60 21.24 20.67
CA ASP A 370 12.44 22.63 21.09
C ASP A 370 11.17 23.29 20.51
N LYS A 371 10.42 22.60 19.67
CA LYS A 371 9.18 23.09 19.06
C LYS A 371 7.97 22.77 19.95
N PRO A 372 6.99 23.69 20.11
CA PRO A 372 5.79 23.42 20.90
C PRO A 372 5.05 22.16 20.43
N TYR A 373 4.86 21.97 19.11
CA TYR A 373 4.14 20.83 18.55
C TYR A 373 4.81 19.48 18.88
N TYR A 374 6.13 19.40 19.03
CA TYR A 374 6.80 18.18 19.45
C TYR A 374 6.35 17.75 20.85
N LYS A 375 6.26 18.73 21.80
CA LYS A 375 5.80 18.48 23.17
C LYS A 375 4.36 17.98 23.18
N TRP A 376 3.51 18.42 22.24
CA TRP A 376 2.13 17.95 22.12
C TRP A 376 2.09 16.55 21.50
N PHE A 377 2.81 16.33 20.40
CA PHE A 377 2.75 15.10 19.62
C PHE A 377 3.35 13.89 20.34
N THR A 378 4.30 14.10 21.24
CA THR A 378 4.87 13.04 22.09
C THR A 378 3.94 12.61 23.22
N GLN A 379 2.90 13.39 23.54
CA GLN A 379 1.91 13.00 24.55
C GLN A 379 0.88 12.01 23.99
N LYS A 380 0.80 10.82 24.60
CA LYS A 380 -0.17 9.79 24.25
C LYS A 380 -1.61 10.32 24.18
N LYS A 381 -2.06 11.01 25.22
CA LYS A 381 -3.44 11.51 25.31
C LYS A 381 -3.76 12.56 24.25
N PHE A 382 -2.78 13.38 23.82
CA PHE A 382 -2.97 14.28 22.70
C PHE A 382 -3.26 13.50 21.41
N ARG A 383 -2.47 12.48 21.11
CA ARG A 383 -2.68 11.64 19.92
C ARG A 383 -4.00 10.88 19.99
N GLN A 384 -4.38 10.39 21.18
CA GLN A 384 -5.69 9.78 21.41
C GLN A 384 -6.84 10.78 21.18
N ALA A 385 -6.69 12.03 21.63
CA ALA A 385 -7.66 13.09 21.34
C ALA A 385 -7.78 13.33 19.84
N MET A 386 -6.65 13.37 19.09
CA MET A 386 -6.69 13.51 17.64
C MET A 386 -7.39 12.32 16.97
N SER A 387 -7.19 11.09 17.47
CA SER A 387 -7.94 9.91 16.99
C SER A 387 -9.45 10.05 17.22
N CYS A 388 -9.86 10.59 18.39
CA CYS A 388 -11.26 10.89 18.67
C CYS A 388 -11.83 12.04 17.81
N LEU A 389 -11.00 12.94 17.30
CA LEU A 389 -11.42 14.02 16.39
C LEU A 389 -11.48 13.58 14.92
N LEU A 390 -10.90 12.44 14.57
CA LEU A 390 -11.01 11.92 13.22
C LEU A 390 -12.41 11.34 12.96
N ASN A 391 -13.25 12.11 12.27
CA ASN A 391 -14.63 11.73 11.93
C ASN A 391 -14.64 10.82 10.70
N ARG A 392 -14.38 9.52 10.91
CA ARG A 392 -14.36 8.50 9.84
C ARG A 392 -15.71 8.38 9.17
N ASP A 393 -16.79 8.54 9.91
CA ASP A 393 -18.15 8.43 9.41
C ASP A 393 -18.45 9.57 8.41
N ARG A 394 -18.01 10.78 8.74
CA ARG A 394 -18.11 11.92 7.83
C ARG A 394 -17.26 11.71 6.58
N ILE A 395 -16.05 11.20 6.73
CA ILE A 395 -15.16 10.85 5.59
C ILE A 395 -15.83 9.81 4.70
N ILE A 396 -16.35 8.71 5.27
CA ILE A 396 -17.02 7.65 4.51
C ILE A 396 -18.22 8.23 3.75
N LYS A 397 -19.05 9.02 4.40
CA LYS A 397 -20.27 9.58 3.79
C LYS A 397 -19.95 10.63 2.73
N GLN A 398 -19.12 11.62 3.05
CA GLN A 398 -18.92 12.80 2.21
C GLN A 398 -17.89 12.54 1.11
N THR A 399 -16.74 11.97 1.45
CA THR A 399 -15.64 11.77 0.50
C THR A 399 -15.80 10.47 -0.29
N TYR A 400 -16.20 9.38 0.39
CA TYR A 400 -16.32 8.06 -0.25
C TYR A 400 -17.74 7.65 -0.61
N ARG A 401 -18.75 8.51 -0.35
CA ARG A 401 -20.17 8.23 -0.70
C ARG A 401 -20.67 6.88 -0.21
N GLY A 402 -20.21 6.46 0.99
CA GLY A 402 -20.51 5.16 1.58
C GLY A 402 -19.63 3.99 1.08
N LEU A 403 -18.73 4.23 0.13
CA LEU A 403 -17.89 3.20 -0.50
C LEU A 403 -16.56 3.02 0.24
N ALA A 404 -16.56 3.05 1.55
CA ALA A 404 -15.40 2.78 2.39
C ALA A 404 -15.84 2.20 3.73
N GLU A 405 -14.88 1.64 4.45
CA GLU A 405 -15.03 1.12 5.81
C GLU A 405 -14.11 1.87 6.76
N PRO A 406 -14.46 2.05 8.04
CA PRO A 406 -13.56 2.64 9.02
C PRO A 406 -12.36 1.70 9.21
N LYS A 407 -11.16 2.28 9.28
CA LYS A 407 -9.93 1.55 9.59
C LYS A 407 -9.36 2.10 10.89
N TYR A 408 -9.04 1.22 11.84
CA TYR A 408 -8.52 1.60 13.15
C TYR A 408 -7.14 1.02 13.43
N THR A 409 -6.81 -0.11 12.84
CA THR A 409 -5.56 -0.82 13.07
C THR A 409 -4.83 -1.11 11.77
N PHE A 410 -3.56 -1.46 11.88
CA PHE A 410 -2.75 -1.91 10.76
C PHE A 410 -3.33 -3.18 10.11
N PHE A 411 -3.77 -4.13 10.92
CA PHE A 411 -4.35 -5.37 10.40
C PHE A 411 -5.68 -5.10 9.70
N PRO A 412 -5.86 -5.54 8.45
CA PRO A 412 -7.16 -5.56 7.80
C PRO A 412 -8.01 -6.72 8.36
N SER A 413 -9.32 -6.66 8.15
CA SER A 413 -10.24 -7.74 8.55
C SER A 413 -9.94 -9.10 7.91
N ALA A 414 -9.16 -9.14 6.83
CA ALA A 414 -8.67 -10.37 6.21
C ALA A 414 -7.49 -11.02 6.96
N ASN A 415 -6.83 -10.29 7.87
CA ASN A 415 -5.75 -10.83 8.68
C ASN A 415 -6.34 -11.76 9.77
N PRO A 416 -5.82 -13.00 9.94
CA PRO A 416 -6.37 -13.94 10.91
C PRO A 416 -6.31 -13.47 12.37
N TYR A 417 -5.41 -12.56 12.70
CA TYR A 417 -5.28 -11.99 14.04
C TYR A 417 -6.03 -10.67 14.25
N TYR A 418 -6.78 -10.20 13.23
CA TYR A 418 -7.62 -9.02 13.40
C TYR A 418 -8.60 -9.21 14.57
N ASN A 419 -8.54 -8.31 15.54
CA ASN A 419 -9.39 -8.38 16.73
C ASN A 419 -10.33 -7.19 16.82
N GLU A 420 -11.60 -7.41 16.48
CA GLU A 420 -12.62 -6.37 16.44
C GLU A 420 -12.96 -5.79 17.82
N GLU A 421 -12.81 -6.57 18.88
CA GLU A 421 -13.11 -6.12 20.26
C GLU A 421 -12.13 -5.04 20.73
N ILE A 422 -10.89 -5.06 20.26
CA ILE A 422 -9.85 -4.10 20.64
C ILE A 422 -10.01 -2.76 19.91
N ILE A 423 -10.51 -2.76 18.68
CA ILE A 423 -10.43 -1.60 17.78
C ILE A 423 -11.38 -0.44 18.08
N LEU A 424 -12.23 -0.56 19.08
CA LEU A 424 -13.34 0.38 19.29
C LEU A 424 -13.07 1.48 20.31
N GLN A 425 -11.87 1.59 20.86
CA GLN A 425 -11.58 2.43 22.03
C GLN A 425 -11.55 3.94 21.72
N TYR A 426 -11.16 4.36 20.52
CA TYR A 426 -10.99 5.77 20.15
C TYR A 426 -11.82 6.15 18.94
N ARG A 427 -13.12 5.89 19.03
CA ARG A 427 -14.10 6.31 18.04
C ARG A 427 -14.27 7.81 18.08
N TYR A 428 -14.81 8.38 17.00
CA TYR A 428 -15.13 9.79 16.94
C TYR A 428 -16.00 10.23 18.13
N SER A 429 -15.48 11.19 18.89
CA SER A 429 -16.17 11.79 20.01
C SER A 429 -15.53 13.13 20.39
N GLN A 430 -16.20 14.23 20.12
CA GLN A 430 -15.76 15.57 20.53
C GLN A 430 -15.62 15.69 22.05
N GLN A 431 -16.53 15.07 22.80
CA GLN A 431 -16.50 15.10 24.28
C GLN A 431 -15.29 14.33 24.84
N GLN A 432 -15.00 13.15 24.28
CA GLN A 432 -13.83 12.37 24.72
C GLN A 432 -12.53 13.07 24.35
N ALA A 433 -12.46 13.69 23.18
CA ALA A 433 -11.31 14.46 22.76
C ALA A 433 -11.04 15.64 23.70
N GLN A 434 -12.11 16.41 24.06
CA GLN A 434 -12.00 17.50 25.02
C GLN A 434 -11.44 17.02 26.36
N LYS A 435 -12.00 15.94 26.91
CA LYS A 435 -11.54 15.36 28.18
C LYS A 435 -10.05 14.97 28.12
N LEU A 436 -9.63 14.30 27.06
CA LEU A 436 -8.23 13.90 26.88
C LEU A 436 -7.27 15.10 26.77
N LEU A 437 -7.69 16.18 26.10
CA LEU A 437 -6.93 17.43 26.00
C LEU A 437 -6.81 18.12 27.36
N GLU A 438 -7.91 18.21 28.12
CA GLU A 438 -7.92 18.76 29.47
C GLU A 438 -7.00 17.96 30.41
N GLU A 439 -7.01 16.63 30.32
CA GLU A 439 -6.14 15.74 31.10
C GLU A 439 -4.64 15.87 30.73
N CYS A 440 -4.34 16.42 29.55
CA CYS A 440 -2.97 16.79 29.13
C CYS A 440 -2.58 18.21 29.57
N GLY A 441 -3.48 18.98 30.19
CA GLY A 441 -3.22 20.34 30.61
C GLY A 441 -3.55 21.42 29.58
N PHE A 442 -4.19 21.04 28.45
CA PHE A 442 -4.67 22.02 27.48
C PHE A 442 -5.94 22.73 27.99
N LYS A 443 -6.07 24.00 27.66
CA LYS A 443 -7.23 24.81 28.08
C LYS A 443 -7.73 25.63 26.90
N LYS A 444 -9.06 25.75 26.79
CA LYS A 444 -9.68 26.61 25.81
C LYS A 444 -9.74 28.04 26.36
N GLY A 445 -9.21 28.99 25.59
CA GLY A 445 -9.26 30.40 25.93
C GLY A 445 -10.64 31.05 25.65
N ASP A 446 -10.86 32.28 26.14
CA ASP A 446 -12.07 33.06 25.90
C ASP A 446 -12.24 33.43 24.41
N ASP A 447 -11.18 33.44 23.65
CA ASP A 447 -11.15 33.63 22.17
C ASP A 447 -11.54 32.38 21.37
N GLY A 448 -11.82 31.28 22.09
CA GLY A 448 -12.25 30.01 21.50
C GLY A 448 -11.15 29.12 21.01
N TYR A 449 -9.87 29.52 21.10
CA TYR A 449 -8.71 28.71 20.74
C TYR A 449 -8.24 27.83 21.91
N LEU A 450 -7.56 26.74 21.59
CA LEU A 450 -6.92 25.87 22.57
C LEU A 450 -5.49 26.30 22.82
N TYR A 451 -5.07 26.28 24.08
CA TYR A 451 -3.73 26.64 24.54
C TYR A 451 -3.12 25.51 25.36
N ASP A 452 -1.82 25.35 25.25
CA ASP A 452 -1.06 24.43 26.09
C ASP A 452 -0.71 25.04 27.45
N TRP A 453 0.00 24.30 28.29
CA TRP A 453 0.42 24.74 29.65
C TRP A 453 1.49 25.84 29.65
N GLU A 454 2.15 26.10 28.54
CA GLU A 454 3.11 27.22 28.31
C GLU A 454 2.41 28.42 27.64
N ASN A 455 1.08 28.37 27.48
CA ASN A 455 0.27 29.37 26.81
C ASN A 455 0.57 29.52 25.31
N ASN A 456 1.09 28.47 24.66
CA ASN A 456 1.17 28.45 23.21
C ASN A 456 -0.19 28.04 22.63
N LYS A 457 -0.65 28.76 21.61
CA LYS A 457 -1.83 28.41 20.85
C LYS A 457 -1.59 27.10 20.11
N VAL A 458 -2.55 26.16 20.21
CA VAL A 458 -2.43 24.88 19.54
C VAL A 458 -2.77 25.03 18.06
N GLU A 459 -1.70 25.18 17.30
CA GLU A 459 -1.72 25.37 15.85
C GLU A 459 -0.61 24.56 15.21
N PHE A 460 -0.91 23.81 14.15
CA PHE A 460 0.10 23.04 13.42
C PHE A 460 -0.28 22.78 11.96
N ASP A 461 0.72 22.48 11.16
CA ASP A 461 0.58 22.19 9.75
C ASP A 461 0.25 20.71 9.52
N LEU A 462 -0.67 20.46 8.59
CA LEU A 462 -1.00 19.15 8.03
C LEU A 462 -0.55 19.11 6.57
N THR A 463 0.56 18.44 6.31
CA THR A 463 1.12 18.29 4.97
C THR A 463 0.46 17.15 4.22
N ILE A 464 0.02 17.41 2.99
CA ILE A 464 -0.63 16.44 2.10
C ILE A 464 -0.10 16.57 0.68
N THR A 465 -0.29 15.50 -0.12
CA THR A 465 -0.02 15.59 -1.56
C THR A 465 -1.07 16.43 -2.29
N SER A 466 -0.63 17.26 -3.23
CA SER A 466 -1.52 18.09 -4.05
C SER A 466 -2.23 17.33 -5.18
N SER A 467 -1.77 16.13 -5.51
CA SER A 467 -2.23 15.36 -6.67
C SER A 467 -3.54 14.57 -6.45
N ASN A 468 -4.05 14.51 -5.21
CA ASN A 468 -5.21 13.69 -4.86
C ASN A 468 -6.31 14.49 -4.14
N PRO A 469 -7.45 14.79 -4.79
CA PRO A 469 -8.54 15.55 -4.21
C PRO A 469 -9.18 14.86 -2.99
N ILE A 470 -9.19 13.53 -2.93
CA ILE A 470 -9.70 12.77 -1.79
C ILE A 470 -8.94 13.13 -0.51
N VAL A 471 -7.61 13.21 -0.60
CA VAL A 471 -6.79 13.57 0.57
C VAL A 471 -7.03 15.02 0.98
N SER A 472 -7.28 15.92 0.03
CA SER A 472 -7.67 17.32 0.31
C SER A 472 -8.99 17.40 1.08
N ASP A 473 -10.01 16.65 0.65
CA ASP A 473 -11.29 16.59 1.34
C ASP A 473 -11.17 16.06 2.77
N ILE A 474 -10.42 14.96 2.93
CA ILE A 474 -10.17 14.36 4.25
C ILE A 474 -9.46 15.37 5.16
N SER A 475 -8.44 16.07 4.66
CA SER A 475 -7.69 17.06 5.44
C SER A 475 -8.56 18.23 5.88
N GLN A 476 -9.49 18.66 5.04
CA GLN A 476 -10.47 19.69 5.40
C GLN A 476 -11.43 19.20 6.50
N ILE A 477 -11.90 17.95 6.41
CA ILE A 477 -12.74 17.35 7.47
C ILE A 477 -11.96 17.31 8.79
N ILE A 478 -10.69 16.91 8.78
CA ILE A 478 -9.82 16.92 9.98
C ILE A 478 -9.71 18.35 10.56
N SER A 479 -9.42 19.33 9.71
CA SER A 479 -9.30 20.73 10.13
C SER A 479 -10.60 21.24 10.77
N ASP A 480 -11.76 20.95 10.18
CA ASP A 480 -13.09 21.33 10.68
C ASP A 480 -13.38 20.70 12.05
N GLU A 481 -13.07 19.40 12.21
CA GLU A 481 -13.32 18.68 13.47
C GLU A 481 -12.39 19.16 14.59
N CYS A 482 -11.13 19.42 14.29
CA CYS A 482 -10.14 19.99 15.22
C CYS A 482 -10.53 21.41 15.67
N LYS A 483 -11.04 22.23 14.75
CA LYS A 483 -11.49 23.60 15.02
C LYS A 483 -12.59 23.66 16.09
N LYS A 484 -13.46 22.64 16.19
CA LYS A 484 -14.51 22.57 17.23
C LYS A 484 -13.91 22.56 18.65
N GLN A 485 -12.69 22.03 18.80
CA GLN A 485 -11.91 22.05 20.05
C GLN A 485 -11.00 23.27 20.20
N GLY A 486 -11.00 24.19 19.22
CA GLY A 486 -10.11 25.36 19.23
C GLY A 486 -8.72 25.09 18.70
N ILE A 487 -8.48 23.93 18.08
CA ILE A 487 -7.21 23.56 17.44
C ILE A 487 -7.21 24.08 16.00
N THR A 488 -6.15 24.78 15.61
CA THR A 488 -5.95 25.22 14.23
C THR A 488 -5.07 24.22 13.48
N VAL A 489 -5.61 23.63 12.41
CA VAL A 489 -4.87 22.74 11.51
C VAL A 489 -4.77 23.41 10.15
N ASN A 490 -3.54 23.79 9.76
CA ASN A 490 -3.24 24.44 8.49
C ASN A 490 -2.90 23.40 7.44
N VAL A 491 -3.78 23.19 6.47
CA VAL A 491 -3.53 22.23 5.38
C VAL A 491 -2.48 22.81 4.42
N ARG A 492 -1.38 22.07 4.22
CA ARG A 492 -0.27 22.41 3.32
C ARG A 492 -0.18 21.37 2.20
N GLN A 493 -0.46 21.79 1.00
CA GLN A 493 -0.33 20.95 -0.18
C GLN A 493 1.09 21.03 -0.75
N THR A 494 1.67 19.87 -1.08
CA THR A 494 3.00 19.78 -1.68
C THR A 494 3.04 18.65 -2.73
N ASP A 495 4.09 18.65 -3.55
CA ASP A 495 4.37 17.51 -4.42
C ASP A 495 4.71 16.26 -3.61
N PHE A 496 4.35 15.08 -4.13
CA PHE A 496 4.55 13.82 -3.40
C PHE A 496 6.02 13.52 -3.11
N GLN A 497 6.92 13.77 -4.06
CA GLN A 497 8.35 13.52 -3.86
C GLN A 497 8.95 14.44 -2.81
N LYS A 498 8.48 15.69 -2.76
CA LYS A 498 8.87 16.64 -1.71
C LYS A 498 8.34 16.20 -0.34
N LEU A 499 7.12 15.67 -0.27
CA LEU A 499 6.57 15.12 0.96
C LEU A 499 7.42 13.95 1.47
N VAL A 500 7.83 13.05 0.58
CA VAL A 500 8.72 11.92 0.93
C VAL A 500 10.08 12.40 1.38
N GLU A 501 10.66 13.42 0.74
CA GLU A 501 11.91 14.07 1.16
C GLU A 501 11.78 14.65 2.57
N GLN A 502 10.70 15.39 2.84
CA GLN A 502 10.42 15.93 4.17
C GLN A 502 10.32 14.84 5.22
N LEU A 503 9.65 13.72 4.91
CA LEU A 503 9.47 12.58 5.82
C LEU A 503 10.79 11.87 6.13
N THR A 504 11.61 11.60 5.11
CA THR A 504 12.72 10.63 5.22
C THR A 504 14.12 11.26 5.26
N ALA A 505 14.27 12.53 4.89
CA ALA A 505 15.58 13.16 4.76
C ALA A 505 15.71 14.45 5.59
N THR A 506 14.77 15.38 5.46
CA THR A 506 14.88 16.68 6.15
C THR A 506 14.18 16.72 7.50
N TYR A 507 13.19 15.83 7.72
CA TYR A 507 12.31 15.80 8.90
C TYR A 507 11.54 17.10 9.15
N ASP A 508 11.46 17.99 8.15
CA ASP A 508 10.79 19.28 8.22
C ASP A 508 9.30 19.16 7.87
N TRP A 509 8.57 18.57 8.80
CA TRP A 509 7.11 18.45 8.77
C TRP A 509 6.57 18.40 10.20
N GLN A 510 5.29 18.73 10.39
CA GLN A 510 4.63 18.67 11.70
C GLN A 510 3.67 17.49 11.77
N SER A 511 2.62 17.50 10.96
CA SER A 511 1.76 16.32 10.75
C SER A 511 1.57 16.08 9.26
N LEU A 512 1.24 14.86 8.87
CA LEU A 512 1.02 14.51 7.47
C LEU A 512 -0.01 13.41 7.29
N ILE A 513 -0.62 13.38 6.11
CA ILE A 513 -1.36 12.21 5.62
C ILE A 513 -0.54 11.56 4.52
N ILE A 514 -0.23 10.28 4.74
CA ILE A 514 0.43 9.41 3.77
C ILE A 514 -0.18 8.01 3.85
N GLY A 515 0.15 7.17 2.90
CA GLY A 515 -0.27 5.76 2.90
C GLY A 515 0.85 4.84 2.47
N PHE A 516 0.73 3.58 2.90
CA PHE A 516 1.55 2.49 2.40
C PHE A 516 0.74 1.60 1.47
N SER A 517 1.32 1.26 0.32
CA SER A 517 0.82 0.21 -0.55
C SER A 517 1.27 -1.16 -0.01
N GLY A 518 0.52 -2.19 -0.33
CA GLY A 518 0.83 -3.55 0.08
C GLY A 518 -0.17 -4.12 1.09
N GLY A 519 -0.29 -5.43 1.07
CA GLY A 519 -1.23 -6.15 1.91
C GLY A 519 -0.60 -6.61 3.22
N THR A 520 -1.39 -6.70 4.26
CA THR A 520 -1.02 -7.19 5.57
C THR A 520 -1.90 -8.34 6.01
N ILE A 521 -2.04 -9.34 5.15
CA ILE A 521 -2.73 -10.58 5.51
C ILE A 521 -1.91 -11.45 6.46
N PHE A 522 -0.58 -11.26 6.46
CA PHE A 522 0.30 -11.87 7.44
C PHE A 522 0.61 -10.87 8.55
N PRO A 523 0.54 -11.27 9.82
CA PRO A 523 0.78 -10.34 10.93
C PRO A 523 2.21 -9.81 10.96
N THR A 524 3.15 -10.54 10.36
CA THR A 524 4.57 -10.17 10.26
C THR A 524 4.87 -9.15 9.15
N GLN A 525 3.93 -8.88 8.25
CA GLN A 525 4.05 -7.78 7.31
C GLN A 525 3.95 -6.44 8.06
N GLY A 526 4.82 -5.49 7.72
CA GLY A 526 4.87 -4.18 8.37
C GLY A 526 5.87 -4.07 9.53
N SER A 527 6.78 -5.03 9.67
CA SER A 527 7.91 -4.90 10.60
C SER A 527 8.69 -3.60 10.40
N ASN A 528 8.91 -3.22 9.16
CA ASN A 528 9.58 -1.98 8.80
C ASN A 528 8.83 -0.69 9.21
N VAL A 529 7.57 -0.79 9.61
CA VAL A 529 6.78 0.32 10.15
C VAL A 529 6.78 0.32 11.67
N TRP A 530 6.65 -0.85 12.28
CA TRP A 530 6.31 -0.97 13.71
C TRP A 530 7.48 -1.35 14.60
N VAL A 531 8.42 -2.17 14.10
CA VAL A 531 9.63 -2.48 14.84
C VAL A 531 10.53 -1.24 14.88
N SER A 532 11.14 -0.96 16.01
CA SER A 532 11.84 0.30 16.30
C SER A 532 12.94 0.65 15.29
N ASP A 533 13.65 -0.33 14.76
CA ASP A 533 14.68 -0.15 13.74
C ASP A 533 14.15 -0.21 12.29
N GLY A 534 12.82 -0.18 12.12
CA GLY A 534 12.17 -0.23 10.81
C GLY A 534 12.37 1.03 9.98
N ASN A 535 12.63 0.87 8.69
CA ASN A 535 12.91 1.99 7.77
C ASN A 535 11.73 2.92 7.51
N LEU A 536 10.51 2.46 7.78
CA LEU A 536 9.26 3.19 7.57
C LEU A 536 8.58 3.55 8.89
N HIS A 537 9.34 3.71 9.95
CA HIS A 537 8.90 4.15 11.27
C HIS A 537 8.50 5.65 11.22
N VAL A 538 7.32 5.94 10.69
CA VAL A 538 6.91 7.26 10.17
C VAL A 538 7.03 8.38 11.19
N TRP A 539 6.64 8.16 12.45
CA TRP A 539 6.66 9.18 13.49
C TRP A 539 8.05 9.54 13.99
N TYR A 540 9.02 8.61 13.83
CA TYR A 540 10.44 8.83 14.11
C TYR A 540 11.29 8.02 13.13
N PRO A 541 11.41 8.46 11.87
CA PRO A 541 12.17 7.73 10.84
C PRO A 541 13.63 7.53 11.22
N LEU A 542 14.17 6.36 10.84
CA LEU A 542 15.57 5.96 11.04
C LEU A 542 16.03 5.89 12.51
N GLN A 543 15.11 5.73 13.47
CA GLN A 543 15.54 5.38 14.83
C GLN A 543 16.20 3.99 14.80
N LYS A 544 17.17 3.77 15.68
CA LYS A 544 17.97 2.53 15.71
C LYS A 544 17.59 1.61 16.88
N GLU A 545 16.94 2.17 17.87
CA GLU A 545 16.53 1.49 19.09
C GLU A 545 15.23 2.11 19.60
N PRO A 546 14.46 1.41 20.43
CA PRO A 546 13.23 1.94 20.99
C PRO A 546 13.47 3.27 21.72
N ALA A 547 12.74 4.30 21.34
CA ALA A 547 12.78 5.60 22.03
C ALA A 547 11.87 5.63 23.26
N THR A 548 10.98 4.65 23.40
CA THR A 548 9.98 4.56 24.47
C THR A 548 9.76 3.11 24.93
N ASP A 549 9.24 2.94 26.14
CA ASP A 549 8.92 1.61 26.68
C ASP A 549 7.87 0.87 25.85
N TRP A 550 6.92 1.58 25.27
CA TRP A 550 5.89 0.96 24.44
C TRP A 550 6.45 0.47 23.09
N GLU A 551 7.43 1.14 22.52
CA GLU A 551 8.14 0.68 21.31
C GLU A 551 8.97 -0.57 21.62
N ALA A 552 9.69 -0.58 22.75
CA ALA A 552 10.39 -1.77 23.20
C ALA A 552 9.43 -2.96 23.43
N ARG A 553 8.22 -2.69 23.93
CA ARG A 553 7.20 -3.74 24.08
C ARG A 553 6.66 -4.23 22.74
N ILE A 554 6.46 -3.34 21.76
CA ILE A 554 6.10 -3.71 20.38
C ILE A 554 7.16 -4.62 19.77
N ASP A 555 8.44 -4.28 19.89
CA ASP A 555 9.55 -5.11 19.39
C ASP A 555 9.51 -6.52 20.00
N TYR A 556 9.37 -6.60 21.33
CA TYR A 556 9.25 -7.89 22.02
C TYR A 556 8.05 -8.71 21.52
N LEU A 557 6.87 -8.11 21.45
CA LEU A 557 5.64 -8.78 21.04
C LEU A 557 5.74 -9.28 19.60
N TYR A 558 6.24 -8.43 18.71
CA TYR A 558 6.44 -8.76 17.30
C TYR A 558 7.37 -9.96 17.14
N HIS A 559 8.58 -9.88 17.70
CA HIS A 559 9.58 -10.94 17.54
C HIS A 559 9.17 -12.25 18.20
N THR A 560 8.45 -12.18 19.34
CA THR A 560 7.91 -13.36 20.01
C THR A 560 6.82 -14.00 19.16
N ALA A 561 5.80 -13.25 18.77
CA ALA A 561 4.66 -13.77 18.04
C ALA A 561 5.04 -14.31 16.65
N ALA A 562 5.97 -13.64 15.96
CA ALA A 562 6.47 -14.07 14.65
C ALA A 562 7.18 -15.43 14.68
N SER A 563 7.68 -15.85 15.85
CA SER A 563 8.35 -17.14 16.05
C SER A 563 7.41 -18.28 16.49
N ILE A 564 6.12 -18.01 16.66
CA ILE A 564 5.13 -18.98 17.13
C ILE A 564 4.21 -19.41 15.96
N PRO A 565 4.39 -20.61 15.37
CA PRO A 565 3.53 -21.10 14.29
C PRO A 565 2.08 -21.40 14.73
N ASP A 566 1.88 -21.72 16.02
CA ASP A 566 0.57 -22.06 16.58
C ASP A 566 -0.26 -20.78 16.78
N TYR A 567 -1.37 -20.69 16.04
CA TYR A 567 -2.28 -19.54 16.08
C TYR A 567 -2.77 -19.18 17.48
N GLN A 568 -3.20 -20.18 18.27
CA GLN A 568 -3.76 -19.93 19.60
C GLN A 568 -2.71 -19.41 20.59
N LYS A 569 -1.48 -19.87 20.45
CA LYS A 569 -0.36 -19.39 21.26
C LYS A 569 0.14 -18.01 20.82
N ALA A 570 0.12 -17.72 19.54
CA ALA A 570 0.55 -16.43 19.01
C ALA A 570 -0.48 -15.31 19.24
N LYS A 571 -1.79 -15.65 19.25
CA LYS A 571 -2.89 -14.69 19.32
C LYS A 571 -2.80 -13.69 20.47
N PRO A 572 -2.50 -14.06 21.74
CA PRO A 572 -2.40 -13.10 22.84
C PRO A 572 -1.34 -12.01 22.63
N TYR A 573 -0.22 -12.35 21.97
CA TYR A 573 0.84 -11.40 21.65
C TYR A 573 0.39 -10.42 20.55
N TRP A 574 -0.28 -10.93 19.51
CA TRP A 574 -0.82 -10.08 18.45
C TRP A 574 -1.99 -9.22 18.92
N ASP A 575 -2.79 -9.67 19.88
CA ASP A 575 -3.84 -8.88 20.51
C ASP A 575 -3.24 -7.72 21.31
N GLU A 576 -2.25 -7.97 22.17
CA GLU A 576 -1.55 -6.91 22.92
C GLU A 576 -0.84 -5.93 21.98
N TYR A 577 -0.19 -6.42 20.93
CA TYR A 577 0.43 -5.61 19.88
C TYR A 577 -0.56 -4.63 19.27
N GLN A 578 -1.74 -5.09 18.85
CA GLN A 578 -2.81 -4.24 18.30
C GLN A 578 -3.30 -3.23 19.33
N GLN A 579 -3.46 -3.64 20.58
CA GLN A 579 -3.92 -2.76 21.64
C GLN A 579 -2.94 -1.61 21.90
N ILE A 580 -1.64 -1.88 21.98
CA ILE A 580 -0.62 -0.84 22.15
C ILE A 580 -0.64 0.15 20.98
N ILE A 581 -0.74 -0.34 19.74
CA ILE A 581 -0.83 0.51 18.55
C ILE A 581 -2.01 1.47 18.65
N LEU A 582 -3.19 0.98 19.04
CA LEU A 582 -4.39 1.78 19.20
C LEU A 582 -4.27 2.79 20.36
N GLU A 583 -3.70 2.38 21.48
CA GLU A 583 -3.53 3.25 22.64
C GLU A 583 -2.49 4.35 22.41
N GLN A 584 -1.40 4.05 21.74
CA GLN A 584 -0.33 5.00 21.51
C GLN A 584 -0.61 5.96 20.36
N CYS A 585 -1.43 5.54 19.36
CA CYS A 585 -1.82 6.35 18.21
C CYS A 585 -0.66 7.09 17.52
N PRO A 586 0.51 6.47 17.27
CA PRO A 586 1.59 7.17 16.56
C PRO A 586 1.20 7.46 15.11
N VAL A 587 0.34 6.61 14.57
CA VAL A 587 -0.41 6.80 13.33
C VAL A 587 -1.90 6.58 13.59
N ILE A 588 -2.75 7.38 12.97
CA ILE A 588 -4.20 7.30 13.07
C ILE A 588 -4.74 6.89 11.71
N TYR A 589 -5.13 5.62 11.60
CA TYR A 589 -5.68 5.09 10.35
C TYR A 589 -6.99 5.78 9.98
N LEU A 590 -7.16 6.09 8.69
CA LEU A 590 -8.32 6.78 8.15
C LEU A 590 -9.47 5.78 7.87
N VAL A 591 -9.63 5.41 6.63
CA VAL A 591 -10.67 4.49 6.16
C VAL A 591 -10.08 3.50 5.15
N ARG A 592 -10.79 2.42 4.90
CA ARG A 592 -10.48 1.43 3.86
C ARG A 592 -11.45 1.62 2.70
N PRO A 593 -11.03 2.20 1.57
CA PRO A 593 -11.91 2.36 0.42
C PRO A 593 -12.26 1.01 -0.23
N ARG A 594 -13.45 0.92 -0.81
CA ARG A 594 -13.73 -0.10 -1.81
C ARG A 594 -13.02 0.26 -3.10
N SER A 595 -12.49 -0.74 -3.77
CA SER A 595 -11.80 -0.58 -5.04
C SER A 595 -12.69 -0.98 -6.20
N PHE A 596 -12.64 -0.18 -7.26
CA PHE A 596 -13.28 -0.47 -8.53
C PHE A 596 -12.20 -0.53 -9.61
N TYR A 597 -12.44 -1.32 -10.63
CA TYR A 597 -11.54 -1.50 -11.73
C TYR A 597 -12.32 -1.46 -13.04
N ALA A 598 -11.98 -0.52 -13.90
CA ALA A 598 -12.56 -0.38 -15.23
C ALA A 598 -11.55 -0.90 -16.26
N LEU A 599 -12.02 -1.71 -17.20
CA LEU A 599 -11.20 -2.36 -18.22
C LEU A 599 -11.83 -2.17 -19.60
N SER A 600 -11.02 -1.80 -20.59
CA SER A 600 -11.43 -1.68 -21.98
C SER A 600 -11.94 -3.01 -22.53
N ASN A 601 -13.12 -2.98 -23.18
CA ASN A 601 -13.74 -4.15 -23.79
C ASN A 601 -12.99 -4.70 -25.01
N ARG A 602 -11.90 -4.06 -25.42
CA ARG A 602 -10.98 -4.61 -26.43
C ARG A 602 -10.24 -5.85 -25.93
N TRP A 603 -10.18 -6.05 -24.62
CA TRP A 603 -9.47 -7.16 -23.99
C TRP A 603 -10.41 -8.26 -23.52
N ASN A 604 -9.94 -9.51 -23.50
CA ASN A 604 -10.76 -10.65 -23.10
C ASN A 604 -11.04 -10.62 -21.59
N MET A 605 -12.29 -10.30 -21.25
CA MET A 605 -12.78 -10.20 -19.87
C MET A 605 -12.81 -11.55 -19.14
N SER A 606 -12.91 -12.67 -19.85
CA SER A 606 -12.99 -13.99 -19.22
C SER A 606 -11.68 -14.41 -18.55
N ASN A 607 -10.57 -13.79 -18.95
CA ASN A 607 -9.25 -14.03 -18.35
C ASN A 607 -8.89 -13.03 -17.23
N VAL A 608 -9.81 -12.15 -16.84
CA VAL A 608 -9.60 -11.29 -15.67
C VAL A 608 -9.84 -12.10 -14.40
N TYR A 609 -8.87 -12.10 -13.52
CA TYR A 609 -8.97 -12.77 -12.21
C TYR A 609 -9.13 -11.75 -11.09
N PHE A 610 -9.99 -12.05 -10.12
CA PHE A 610 -10.19 -11.19 -8.95
C PHE A 610 -9.65 -11.89 -7.71
N ASP A 611 -8.57 -11.33 -7.21
CA ASP A 611 -7.92 -11.76 -5.99
C ASP A 611 -8.38 -10.88 -4.83
N ASN A 612 -8.70 -11.48 -3.68
CA ASN A 612 -9.15 -10.74 -2.49
C ASN A 612 -8.06 -9.85 -1.88
N ILE A 613 -6.81 -10.03 -2.30
CA ILE A 613 -5.64 -9.28 -1.84
C ILE A 613 -5.21 -8.26 -2.89
N ASN A 614 -5.01 -8.75 -4.12
CA ASN A 614 -4.40 -7.97 -5.20
C ASN A 614 -5.42 -7.27 -6.11
N GLY A 615 -6.70 -7.53 -5.93
CA GLY A 615 -7.76 -6.98 -6.77
C GLY A 615 -7.86 -7.66 -8.13
N ALA A 616 -8.04 -6.88 -9.20
CA ALA A 616 -8.15 -7.40 -10.55
C ALA A 616 -6.77 -7.69 -11.14
N LEU A 617 -6.53 -8.95 -11.51
CA LEU A 617 -5.30 -9.41 -12.14
C LEU A 617 -5.55 -9.64 -13.64
N THR A 618 -4.71 -9.01 -14.46
CA THR A 618 -4.87 -8.96 -15.91
C THR A 618 -3.72 -9.68 -16.66
N ASP A 619 -2.97 -10.49 -15.95
CA ASP A 619 -1.76 -11.13 -16.48
C ASP A 619 -1.99 -12.02 -17.71
N ARG A 620 -3.23 -12.52 -17.90
CA ARG A 620 -3.57 -13.47 -18.97
C ARG A 620 -4.60 -12.94 -19.96
N ILE A 621 -4.82 -11.63 -19.94
CA ILE A 621 -5.73 -11.04 -20.91
C ILE A 621 -5.03 -10.86 -22.26
N TYR A 622 -5.82 -10.98 -23.31
CA TYR A 622 -5.37 -10.77 -24.67
C TYR A 622 -6.35 -9.88 -25.43
N LEU A 623 -5.87 -9.24 -26.49
CA LEU A 623 -6.69 -8.39 -27.33
C LEU A 623 -7.76 -9.24 -28.06
N GLN A 624 -9.02 -8.86 -27.95
CA GLN A 624 -10.10 -9.43 -28.77
C GLN A 624 -10.05 -8.78 -30.14
N GLU A 625 -10.33 -9.56 -31.17
CA GLU A 625 -10.46 -9.05 -32.56
C GLU A 625 -11.77 -8.29 -32.74
#